data_6e66c6c0aedd152cfcbfe9aa1f51831c
#
_entry.id   6e66c6c0aedd152cfcbfe9aa1f51831c
#
_cell.length_a   1.000
_cell.length_b   1.000
_cell.length_c   1.000
_cell.angle_alpha   90.00
_cell.angle_beta   90.00
_cell.angle_gamma   90.00
#
_symmetry.space_group_name_H-M   'P 1'
#
loop_
_entity.id
_entity.type
_entity.pdbx_description
1 polymer ?
#
loop_
_entity_poly.entity_id
_entity_poly.type
_entity_poly.pdbx_seq_one_letter_code
_entity_poly.pdbx_strand_id
1 'polypeptide(L)'
;GVRLVGSEMCIRDSIAALVLLSVLFFNRCKNKYLRMSSIVFGLCLGYGLAFALGKVNMSALNVEMLMSFNIPQPFKYGIDFNISSFIAIGLVYLITAIEATGDVTANSMISGLPIEGDSYLKRVSGGVMADGFNSLLAGIFNSFPNSIFAQNNGIIQLTGVASRYVGYYIAAMLVLLGLFPIVGAIFSLMPDPVLGGATLLMFGTVAAAGIRIVSSQEIGRKETLVLAVSLSLGLGVELMPDVLKQAPEAIRSIFSSGITTGGLTAIVANMVIRVK
;
A
#
# COMPACT_ATOMS: atom_id res chain seq x y z
N GLY A 1 15.90 32.25 -13.09
CA GLY A 1 15.83 30.86 -12.56
C GLY A 1 14.76 30.65 -11.49
N VAL A 2 14.67 31.54 -10.51
CA VAL A 2 13.73 31.41 -9.37
C VAL A 2 12.26 31.54 -9.80
N ARG A 3 11.93 32.34 -10.79
CA ARG A 3 10.56 32.51 -11.32
C ARG A 3 10.08 31.25 -12.08
N LEU A 4 10.95 30.57 -12.80
CA LEU A 4 10.61 29.33 -13.52
C LEU A 4 10.36 28.16 -12.54
N VAL A 5 11.16 28.06 -11.50
CA VAL A 5 10.98 27.03 -10.45
C VAL A 5 9.65 27.22 -9.70
N GLY A 6 9.28 28.47 -9.38
CA GLY A 6 8.00 28.75 -8.72
C GLY A 6 6.78 28.45 -9.61
N SER A 7 6.85 28.74 -10.92
CA SER A 7 5.75 28.44 -11.84
C SER A 7 5.59 26.93 -12.09
N GLU A 8 6.68 26.18 -12.14
CA GLU A 8 6.62 24.72 -12.27
C GLU A 8 6.05 24.04 -11.02
N MET A 9 6.42 24.49 -9.84
CA MET A 9 5.79 24.03 -8.59
C MET A 9 4.29 24.28 -8.58
N CYS A 10 3.86 25.51 -8.92
CA CYS A 10 2.43 25.85 -8.97
C CYS A 10 1.64 24.97 -9.96
N ILE A 11 2.22 24.64 -11.12
CA ILE A 11 1.57 23.77 -12.11
C ILE A 11 1.47 22.33 -11.57
N ARG A 12 2.53 21.82 -10.94
CA ARG A 12 2.55 20.47 -10.33
C ARG A 12 1.49 20.38 -9.23
N ASP A 13 1.44 21.35 -8.33
CA ASP A 13 0.45 21.40 -7.25
C ASP A 13 -0.98 21.52 -7.79
N SER A 14 -1.19 22.30 -8.86
CA SER A 14 -2.49 22.45 -9.51
C SER A 14 -2.97 21.15 -10.14
N ILE A 15 -2.08 20.36 -10.76
CA ILE A 15 -2.42 19.03 -11.31
C ILE A 15 -2.80 18.08 -10.18
N ALA A 16 -2.02 18.02 -9.12
CA ALA A 16 -2.32 17.17 -7.96
C ALA A 16 -3.66 17.54 -7.31
N ALA A 17 -3.91 18.83 -7.12
CA ALA A 17 -5.17 19.34 -6.58
C ALA A 17 -6.36 19.02 -7.50
N LEU A 18 -6.19 19.14 -8.81
CA LEU A 18 -7.24 18.80 -9.78
C LEU A 18 -7.57 17.30 -9.73
N VAL A 19 -6.57 16.43 -9.66
CA VAL A 19 -6.78 14.97 -9.52
C VAL A 19 -7.56 14.69 -8.23
N LEU A 20 -7.11 15.23 -7.10
CA LEU A 20 -7.77 15.06 -5.81
C LEU A 20 -9.22 15.53 -5.84
N LEU A 21 -9.47 16.74 -6.33
CA LEU A 21 -10.82 17.30 -6.45
C LEU A 21 -11.70 16.52 -7.41
N SER A 22 -11.15 16.03 -8.51
CA SER A 22 -11.87 15.18 -9.47
C SER A 22 -12.30 13.86 -8.81
N VAL A 23 -11.40 13.21 -8.08
CA VAL A 23 -11.73 11.96 -7.36
C VAL A 23 -12.81 12.22 -6.33
N LEU A 24 -12.73 13.30 -5.55
CA LEU A 24 -13.76 13.68 -4.57
C LEU A 24 -15.11 13.97 -5.25
N PHE A 25 -15.09 14.67 -6.37
CA PHE A 25 -16.29 14.99 -7.14
C PHE A 25 -16.99 13.73 -7.65
N PHE A 26 -16.26 12.83 -8.30
CA PHE A 26 -16.83 11.57 -8.80
C PHE A 26 -17.28 10.64 -7.66
N ASN A 27 -16.57 10.65 -6.53
CA ASN A 27 -16.95 9.87 -5.36
C ASN A 27 -18.28 10.35 -4.75
N ARG A 28 -18.63 11.64 -4.91
CA ARG A 28 -19.90 12.22 -4.48
C ARG A 28 -21.08 11.90 -5.41
N CYS A 29 -20.81 11.43 -6.63
CA CYS A 29 -21.86 11.14 -7.61
C CYS A 29 -22.83 10.06 -7.13
N LYS A 30 -24.11 10.23 -7.42
CA LYS A 30 -25.15 9.23 -7.09
C LYS A 30 -25.00 7.94 -7.89
N ASN A 31 -24.39 8.01 -9.07
CA ASN A 31 -24.15 6.84 -9.92
C ASN A 31 -23.08 5.95 -9.29
N LYS A 32 -23.45 4.70 -8.99
CA LYS A 32 -22.57 3.71 -8.35
C LYS A 32 -21.29 3.47 -9.18
N TYR A 33 -21.40 3.39 -10.49
CA TYR A 33 -20.26 3.13 -11.38
C TYR A 33 -19.27 4.29 -11.41
N LEU A 34 -19.76 5.54 -11.48
CA LEU A 34 -18.90 6.72 -11.44
C LEU A 34 -18.17 6.83 -10.10
N ARG A 35 -18.87 6.53 -9.01
CA ARG A 35 -18.27 6.53 -7.67
C ARG A 35 -17.19 5.46 -7.51
N MET A 36 -17.44 4.25 -8.01
CA MET A 36 -16.46 3.15 -7.95
C MET A 36 -15.21 3.43 -8.79
N SER A 37 -15.37 4.07 -9.94
CA SER A 37 -14.28 4.40 -10.86
C SER A 37 -13.70 5.81 -10.63
N SER A 38 -14.02 6.45 -9.52
CA SER A 38 -13.62 7.84 -9.24
C SER A 38 -12.11 8.06 -9.34
N ILE A 39 -11.30 7.13 -8.81
CA ILE A 39 -9.83 7.20 -8.86
C ILE A 39 -9.35 7.11 -10.30
N VAL A 40 -9.90 6.18 -11.09
CA VAL A 40 -9.53 6.00 -12.50
C VAL A 40 -9.85 7.25 -13.31
N PHE A 41 -11.04 7.83 -13.12
CA PHE A 41 -11.41 9.09 -13.80
C PHE A 41 -10.52 10.25 -13.37
N GLY A 42 -10.18 10.35 -12.08
CA GLY A 42 -9.25 11.36 -11.58
C GLY A 42 -7.86 11.24 -12.20
N LEU A 43 -7.33 10.02 -12.26
CA LEU A 43 -6.04 9.73 -12.91
C LEU A 43 -6.09 10.03 -14.42
N CYS A 44 -7.13 9.63 -15.13
CA CYS A 44 -7.28 9.91 -16.56
C CYS A 44 -7.35 11.42 -16.84
N LEU A 45 -8.10 12.17 -16.06
CA LEU A 45 -8.17 13.63 -16.18
C LEU A 45 -6.83 14.30 -15.87
N GLY A 46 -6.18 13.91 -14.79
CA GLY A 46 -4.86 14.43 -14.42
C GLY A 46 -3.79 14.12 -15.46
N TYR A 47 -3.77 12.88 -15.96
CA TYR A 47 -2.84 12.46 -17.00
C TYR A 47 -3.10 13.18 -18.33
N GLY A 48 -4.38 13.32 -18.73
CA GLY A 48 -4.79 14.06 -19.92
C GLY A 48 -4.38 15.54 -19.84
N LEU A 49 -4.54 16.18 -18.68
CA LEU A 49 -4.09 17.56 -18.47
C LEU A 49 -2.57 17.67 -18.51
N ALA A 50 -1.85 16.75 -17.85
CA ALA A 50 -0.39 16.72 -17.87
C ALA A 50 0.15 16.51 -19.27
N PHE A 51 -0.52 15.67 -20.09
CA PHE A 51 -0.20 15.48 -21.50
C PHE A 51 -0.43 16.77 -22.31
N ALA A 52 -1.57 17.43 -22.14
CA ALA A 52 -1.88 18.69 -22.83
C ALA A 52 -0.90 19.83 -22.47
N LEU A 53 -0.35 19.82 -21.24
CA LEU A 53 0.67 20.75 -20.79
C LEU A 53 2.10 20.37 -21.19
N GLY A 54 2.28 19.28 -21.96
CA GLY A 54 3.59 18.81 -22.41
C GLY A 54 4.50 18.29 -21.29
N LYS A 55 3.93 17.90 -20.14
CA LYS A 55 4.70 17.39 -18.98
C LYS A 55 4.90 15.88 -19.00
N VAL A 56 4.39 15.18 -20.01
CA VAL A 56 4.57 13.74 -20.22
C VAL A 56 5.71 13.54 -21.22
N ASN A 57 6.75 12.85 -20.79
CA ASN A 57 7.91 12.57 -21.66
C ASN A 57 7.67 11.32 -22.50
N MET A 58 7.12 11.50 -23.70
CA MET A 58 6.80 10.41 -24.64
C MET A 58 8.05 9.74 -25.26
N SER A 59 9.22 10.37 -25.19
CA SER A 59 10.46 9.79 -25.76
C SER A 59 10.97 8.56 -25.00
N ALA A 60 10.43 8.30 -23.80
CA ALA A 60 10.73 7.09 -23.03
C ALA A 60 9.94 5.85 -23.49
N LEU A 61 8.93 6.02 -24.37
CA LEU A 61 8.21 4.91 -25.00
C LEU A 61 9.02 4.40 -26.20
N ASN A 62 9.76 3.32 -26.01
CA ASN A 62 10.34 2.60 -27.14
C ASN A 62 9.25 1.80 -27.85
N VAL A 63 9.17 1.96 -29.18
CA VAL A 63 8.21 1.23 -30.03
C VAL A 63 8.41 -0.29 -29.91
N GLU A 64 9.62 -0.75 -29.64
CA GLU A 64 9.93 -2.16 -29.37
C GLU A 64 9.24 -2.71 -28.11
N MET A 65 9.00 -1.88 -27.09
CA MET A 65 8.23 -2.26 -25.89
C MET A 65 6.75 -2.48 -26.18
N LEU A 66 6.21 -1.85 -27.22
CA LEU A 66 4.79 -1.97 -27.60
C LEU A 66 4.42 -3.38 -28.06
N MET A 67 5.38 -4.12 -28.63
CA MET A 67 5.18 -5.46 -29.19
C MET A 67 5.90 -6.56 -28.41
N SER A 68 6.62 -6.22 -27.32
CA SER A 68 7.32 -7.20 -26.52
C SER A 68 6.36 -7.94 -25.59
N PHE A 69 6.50 -9.25 -25.58
CA PHE A 69 5.83 -10.13 -24.64
C PHE A 69 6.90 -10.65 -23.64
N ASN A 70 6.72 -10.34 -22.38
CA ASN A 70 7.72 -10.66 -21.38
C ASN A 70 7.26 -11.84 -20.52
N ILE A 71 7.97 -12.96 -20.65
CA ILE A 71 7.73 -14.13 -19.80
C ILE A 71 8.63 -14.02 -18.57
N PRO A 72 8.08 -14.08 -17.37
CA PRO A 72 8.87 -14.05 -16.14
C PRO A 72 9.85 -15.23 -16.11
N GLN A 73 11.13 -14.93 -15.92
CA GLN A 73 12.18 -15.96 -15.81
C GLN A 73 12.45 -16.22 -14.33
N PRO A 74 12.26 -17.47 -13.85
CA PRO A 74 12.59 -17.80 -12.48
C PRO A 74 14.11 -17.75 -12.26
N PHE A 75 14.53 -17.32 -11.06
CA PHE A 75 15.94 -17.28 -10.62
C PHE A 75 16.91 -16.55 -11.55
N LYS A 76 16.46 -15.50 -12.25
CA LYS A 76 17.27 -14.76 -13.22
C LYS A 76 18.59 -14.22 -12.63
N TYR A 77 18.60 -13.85 -11.35
CA TYR A 77 19.77 -13.31 -10.65
C TYR A 77 20.53 -14.36 -9.82
N GLY A 78 20.14 -15.65 -9.92
CA GLY A 78 20.69 -16.72 -9.10
C GLY A 78 20.07 -16.74 -7.69
N ILE A 79 20.65 -17.61 -6.85
CA ILE A 79 20.27 -17.76 -5.43
C ILE A 79 21.52 -17.49 -4.62
N ASP A 80 21.46 -16.48 -3.77
CA ASP A 80 22.49 -16.19 -2.77
C ASP A 80 21.83 -16.14 -1.38
N PHE A 81 22.54 -16.64 -0.37
CA PHE A 81 22.05 -16.68 0.99
C PHE A 81 22.95 -15.87 1.91
N ASN A 82 22.40 -14.79 2.45
CA ASN A 82 23.07 -13.96 3.43
C ASN A 82 22.29 -13.96 4.74
N ILE A 83 22.92 -14.41 5.83
CA ILE A 83 22.29 -14.56 7.13
C ILE A 83 21.76 -13.22 7.71
N SER A 84 22.51 -12.13 7.48
CA SER A 84 22.09 -10.79 7.94
C SER A 84 20.82 -10.34 7.25
N SER A 85 20.75 -10.50 5.93
CA SER A 85 19.56 -10.20 5.13
C SER A 85 18.37 -11.09 5.50
N PHE A 86 18.63 -12.37 5.77
CA PHE A 86 17.60 -13.31 6.20
C PHE A 86 16.97 -12.89 7.53
N ILE A 87 17.79 -12.50 8.51
CA ILE A 87 17.29 -12.04 9.82
C ILE A 87 16.48 -10.73 9.65
N ALA A 88 17.02 -9.76 8.90
CA ALA A 88 16.34 -8.48 8.67
C ALA A 88 14.98 -8.67 7.98
N ILE A 89 14.94 -9.45 6.90
CA ILE A 89 13.69 -9.74 6.18
C ILE A 89 12.74 -10.56 7.05
N GLY A 90 13.24 -11.51 7.84
CA GLY A 90 12.42 -12.32 8.76
C GLY A 90 11.70 -11.46 9.81
N LEU A 91 12.37 -10.45 10.36
CA LEU A 91 11.75 -9.49 11.29
C LEU A 91 10.66 -8.65 10.61
N VAL A 92 10.92 -8.16 9.39
CA VAL A 92 9.91 -7.44 8.60
C VAL A 92 8.72 -8.35 8.33
N TYR A 93 8.96 -9.61 7.98
CA TYR A 93 7.89 -10.60 7.73
C TYR A 93 7.01 -10.86 8.94
N LEU A 94 7.57 -10.82 10.14
CA LEU A 94 6.79 -10.97 11.37
C LEU A 94 5.77 -9.83 11.51
N ILE A 95 6.17 -8.62 11.13
CA ILE A 95 5.26 -7.45 11.15
C ILE A 95 4.22 -7.55 10.04
N THR A 96 4.63 -7.96 8.84
CA THR A 96 3.70 -8.20 7.71
C THR A 96 2.65 -9.26 8.07
N ALA A 97 3.01 -10.31 8.83
CA ALA A 97 2.05 -11.29 9.30
C ALA A 97 1.01 -10.70 10.27
N ILE A 98 1.42 -9.75 11.11
CA ILE A 98 0.48 -9.03 12.00
C ILE A 98 -0.41 -8.09 11.19
N GLU A 99 0.15 -7.36 10.23
CA GLU A 99 -0.60 -6.53 9.28
C GLU A 99 -1.64 -7.36 8.53
N ALA A 100 -1.22 -8.51 7.96
CA ALA A 100 -2.11 -9.45 7.28
C ALA A 100 -3.26 -9.94 8.18
N THR A 101 -2.97 -10.19 9.46
CA THR A 101 -4.00 -10.55 10.44
C THR A 101 -5.00 -9.42 10.63
N GLY A 102 -4.53 -8.18 10.72
CA GLY A 102 -5.37 -6.99 10.82
C GLY A 102 -6.27 -6.81 9.60
N ASP A 103 -5.72 -6.95 8.40
CA ASP A 103 -6.45 -6.80 7.14
C ASP A 103 -7.49 -7.89 6.92
N VAL A 104 -7.17 -9.15 7.24
CA VAL A 104 -8.13 -10.27 7.20
C VAL A 104 -9.27 -10.04 8.19
N THR A 105 -8.96 -9.48 9.35
CA THR A 105 -9.96 -9.11 10.37
C THR A 105 -10.87 -8.02 9.84
N ALA A 106 -10.29 -6.92 9.32
CA ALA A 106 -11.01 -5.81 8.74
C ALA A 106 -11.91 -6.27 7.58
N ASN A 107 -11.38 -7.10 6.69
CA ASN A 107 -12.12 -7.68 5.58
C ASN A 107 -13.28 -8.55 6.05
N SER A 108 -13.07 -9.36 7.08
CA SER A 108 -14.12 -10.19 7.69
C SER A 108 -15.25 -9.34 8.27
N MET A 109 -14.90 -8.26 8.99
CA MET A 109 -15.88 -7.31 9.55
C MET A 109 -16.71 -6.63 8.44
N ILE A 110 -16.04 -6.12 7.41
CA ILE A 110 -16.71 -5.43 6.29
C ILE A 110 -17.62 -6.39 5.52
N SER A 111 -17.21 -7.65 5.41
CA SER A 111 -17.96 -8.72 4.73
C SER A 111 -19.09 -9.32 5.59
N GLY A 112 -19.28 -8.86 6.82
CA GLY A 112 -20.28 -9.39 7.75
C GLY A 112 -19.99 -10.80 8.23
N LEU A 113 -18.72 -11.23 8.20
CA LEU A 113 -18.28 -12.54 8.67
C LEU A 113 -17.88 -12.47 10.14
N PRO A 114 -18.07 -13.57 10.91
CA PRO A 114 -17.68 -13.60 12.32
C PRO A 114 -16.17 -13.41 12.47
N ILE A 115 -15.76 -12.63 13.47
CA ILE A 115 -14.36 -12.34 13.80
C ILE A 115 -13.86 -13.13 15.02
N GLU A 116 -14.59 -14.17 15.39
CA GLU A 116 -14.27 -15.06 16.49
C GLU A 116 -14.50 -16.53 16.09
N GLY A 117 -13.92 -17.45 16.85
CA GLY A 117 -14.07 -18.90 16.68
C GLY A 117 -13.18 -19.50 15.58
N ASP A 118 -13.29 -20.82 15.42
CA ASP A 118 -12.41 -21.63 14.55
C ASP A 118 -12.44 -21.20 13.08
N SER A 119 -13.59 -20.75 12.60
CA SER A 119 -13.73 -20.32 11.20
C SER A 119 -12.98 -19.01 10.93
N TYR A 120 -12.89 -18.13 11.91
CA TYR A 120 -12.09 -16.92 11.86
C TYR A 120 -10.59 -17.25 11.91
N LEU A 121 -10.17 -18.09 12.83
CA LEU A 121 -8.76 -18.52 12.94
C LEU A 121 -8.27 -19.20 11.66
N LYS A 122 -9.09 -20.01 11.01
CA LYS A 122 -8.77 -20.62 9.71
C LYS A 122 -8.62 -19.58 8.61
N ARG A 123 -9.44 -18.52 8.60
CA ARG A 123 -9.30 -17.43 7.62
C ARG A 123 -8.02 -16.63 7.83
N VAL A 124 -7.71 -16.28 9.07
CA VAL A 124 -6.47 -15.56 9.41
C VAL A 124 -5.25 -16.42 9.04
N SER A 125 -5.20 -17.65 9.50
CA SER A 125 -4.10 -18.58 9.18
C SER A 125 -3.95 -18.78 7.67
N GLY A 126 -5.06 -19.00 6.95
CA GLY A 126 -5.05 -19.14 5.50
C GLY A 126 -4.60 -17.87 4.78
N GLY A 127 -5.01 -16.69 5.26
CA GLY A 127 -4.59 -15.39 4.70
C GLY A 127 -3.10 -15.15 4.87
N VAL A 128 -2.57 -15.32 6.07
CA VAL A 128 -1.13 -15.17 6.34
C VAL A 128 -0.30 -16.18 5.55
N MET A 129 -0.76 -17.43 5.47
CA MET A 129 -0.08 -18.46 4.67
C MET A 129 -0.09 -18.14 3.18
N ALA A 130 -1.20 -17.63 2.66
CA ALA A 130 -1.30 -17.22 1.25
C ALA A 130 -0.39 -16.04 0.93
N ASP A 131 -0.28 -15.06 1.84
CA ASP A 131 0.63 -13.91 1.71
C ASP A 131 2.10 -14.37 1.67
N GLY A 132 2.49 -15.23 2.60
CA GLY A 132 3.84 -15.81 2.62
C GLY A 132 4.16 -16.64 1.36
N PHE A 133 3.21 -17.45 0.89
CA PHE A 133 3.39 -18.24 -0.33
C PHE A 133 3.50 -17.34 -1.57
N ASN A 134 2.71 -16.28 -1.64
CA ASN A 134 2.78 -15.32 -2.74
C ASN A 134 4.12 -14.57 -2.77
N SER A 135 4.65 -14.22 -1.62
CA SER A 135 5.99 -13.61 -1.49
C SER A 135 7.11 -14.58 -1.85
N LEU A 136 6.98 -15.87 -1.55
CA LEU A 136 7.89 -16.91 -2.02
C LEU A 136 7.90 -16.96 -3.55
N LEU A 137 6.73 -16.97 -4.18
CA LEU A 137 6.61 -16.93 -5.65
C LEU A 137 7.22 -15.65 -6.21
N ALA A 138 6.98 -14.50 -5.58
CA ALA A 138 7.57 -13.23 -5.99
C ALA A 138 9.11 -13.30 -5.98
N GLY A 139 9.71 -13.89 -4.95
CA GLY A 139 11.16 -14.10 -4.86
C GLY A 139 11.68 -15.02 -5.98
N ILE A 140 10.99 -16.11 -6.28
CA ILE A 140 11.36 -17.02 -7.38
C ILE A 140 11.36 -16.28 -8.73
N PHE A 141 10.38 -15.40 -8.95
CA PHE A 141 10.26 -14.62 -10.20
C PHE A 141 10.98 -13.27 -10.15
N ASN A 142 11.90 -13.08 -9.20
CA ASN A 142 12.75 -11.89 -9.07
C ASN A 142 11.95 -10.57 -8.87
N SER A 143 10.84 -10.67 -8.17
CA SER A 143 10.01 -9.55 -7.76
C SER A 143 10.20 -9.26 -6.26
N PHE A 144 9.63 -8.14 -5.80
CA PHE A 144 9.64 -7.79 -4.38
C PHE A 144 8.64 -8.64 -3.58
N PRO A 145 8.89 -8.83 -2.27
CA PRO A 145 7.90 -9.43 -1.38
C PRO A 145 6.56 -8.71 -1.47
N ASN A 146 5.48 -9.48 -1.45
CA ASN A 146 4.14 -8.92 -1.49
C ASN A 146 3.63 -8.69 -0.07
N SER A 147 2.71 -7.75 0.07
CA SER A 147 1.90 -7.54 1.26
C SER A 147 0.43 -7.37 0.86
N ILE A 148 -0.45 -7.57 1.81
CA ILE A 148 -1.89 -7.37 1.59
C ILE A 148 -2.14 -5.87 1.37
N PHE A 149 -2.93 -5.56 0.34
CA PHE A 149 -3.25 -4.19 -0.04
C PHE A 149 -4.51 -3.71 0.69
N ALA A 150 -4.33 -3.14 1.89
CA ALA A 150 -5.39 -2.69 2.79
C ALA A 150 -6.41 -1.74 2.14
N GLN A 151 -5.99 -0.96 1.12
CA GLN A 151 -6.86 -0.06 0.38
C GLN A 151 -8.04 -0.76 -0.28
N ASN A 152 -7.91 -2.05 -0.61
CA ASN A 152 -9.00 -2.85 -1.16
C ASN A 152 -10.16 -3.01 -0.17
N ASN A 153 -9.89 -3.04 1.12
CA ASN A 153 -10.93 -3.06 2.16
C ASN A 153 -11.82 -1.80 2.07
N GLY A 154 -11.22 -0.63 1.79
CA GLY A 154 -11.95 0.60 1.52
C GLY A 154 -12.84 0.50 0.28
N ILE A 155 -12.36 -0.12 -0.80
CA ILE A 155 -13.13 -0.33 -2.03
C ILE A 155 -14.32 -1.27 -1.77
N ILE A 156 -14.10 -2.38 -1.07
CA ILE A 156 -15.16 -3.32 -0.69
C ILE A 156 -16.25 -2.59 0.12
N GLN A 157 -15.85 -1.75 1.07
CA GLN A 157 -16.77 -0.98 1.89
C GLN A 157 -17.58 0.04 1.08
N LEU A 158 -16.95 0.72 0.12
CA LEU A 158 -17.62 1.69 -0.75
C LEU A 158 -18.56 1.04 -1.76
N THR A 159 -18.19 -0.12 -2.28
CA THR A 159 -18.92 -0.81 -3.34
C THR A 159 -19.98 -1.77 -2.80
N GLY A 160 -19.78 -2.28 -1.59
CA GLY A 160 -20.56 -3.36 -1.00
C GLY A 160 -20.35 -4.71 -1.68
N VAL A 161 -19.28 -4.85 -2.50
CA VAL A 161 -18.97 -6.09 -3.22
C VAL A 161 -17.85 -6.83 -2.51
N ALA A 162 -18.19 -7.83 -1.71
CA ALA A 162 -17.28 -8.65 -0.91
C ALA A 162 -17.13 -10.08 -1.46
N SER A 163 -17.33 -10.28 -2.75
CA SER A 163 -17.27 -11.61 -3.35
C SER A 163 -15.83 -12.03 -3.64
N ARG A 164 -15.43 -13.22 -3.16
CA ARG A 164 -14.12 -13.81 -3.45
C ARG A 164 -13.87 -14.03 -4.96
N TYR A 165 -14.93 -14.18 -5.76
CA TYR A 165 -14.80 -14.35 -7.21
C TYR A 165 -14.20 -13.12 -7.89
N VAL A 166 -14.42 -11.93 -7.35
CA VAL A 166 -13.79 -10.69 -7.84
C VAL A 166 -12.27 -10.80 -7.77
N GLY A 167 -11.73 -11.43 -6.71
CA GLY A 167 -10.29 -11.66 -6.58
C GLY A 167 -9.69 -12.51 -7.72
N TYR A 168 -10.41 -13.52 -8.19
CA TYR A 168 -9.94 -14.33 -9.34
C TYR A 168 -9.89 -13.50 -10.63
N TYR A 169 -10.87 -12.64 -10.87
CA TYR A 169 -10.86 -11.74 -12.03
C TYR A 169 -9.75 -10.71 -11.93
N ILE A 170 -9.50 -10.17 -10.74
CA ILE A 170 -8.39 -9.24 -10.49
C ILE A 170 -7.06 -9.96 -10.77
N ALA A 171 -6.86 -11.17 -10.25
CA ALA A 171 -5.65 -11.93 -10.47
C ALA A 171 -5.43 -12.22 -11.97
N ALA A 172 -6.46 -12.63 -12.69
CA ALA A 172 -6.37 -12.87 -14.13
C ALA A 172 -6.01 -11.59 -14.90
N MET A 173 -6.63 -10.47 -14.57
CA MET A 173 -6.31 -9.18 -15.19
C MET A 173 -4.87 -8.75 -14.89
N LEU A 174 -4.41 -8.90 -13.65
CA LEU A 174 -3.03 -8.55 -13.27
C LEU A 174 -1.99 -9.41 -14.00
N VAL A 175 -2.26 -10.71 -14.15
CA VAL A 175 -1.40 -11.60 -14.96
C VAL A 175 -1.35 -11.13 -16.42
N LEU A 176 -2.50 -10.83 -17.01
CA LEU A 176 -2.55 -10.32 -18.39
C LEU A 176 -1.78 -8.99 -18.53
N LEU A 177 -2.00 -8.05 -17.61
CA LEU A 177 -1.30 -6.76 -17.62
C LEU A 177 0.21 -6.92 -17.40
N GLY A 178 0.63 -7.88 -16.58
CA GLY A 178 2.05 -8.19 -16.34
C GLY A 178 2.77 -8.80 -17.56
N LEU A 179 2.04 -9.47 -18.44
CA LEU A 179 2.60 -10.03 -19.69
C LEU A 179 2.86 -8.97 -20.76
N PHE A 180 2.24 -7.78 -20.63
CA PHE A 180 2.37 -6.68 -21.58
C PHE A 180 3.15 -5.52 -20.96
N PRO A 181 4.47 -5.38 -21.22
CA PRO A 181 5.31 -4.32 -20.65
C PRO A 181 4.83 -2.91 -20.97
N ILE A 182 4.08 -2.73 -22.05
CA ILE A 182 3.50 -1.43 -22.42
C ILE A 182 2.64 -0.83 -21.33
N VAL A 183 1.86 -1.65 -20.62
CA VAL A 183 0.99 -1.16 -19.55
C VAL A 183 1.84 -0.58 -18.41
N GLY A 184 2.90 -1.28 -18.02
CA GLY A 184 3.87 -0.78 -17.05
C GLY A 184 4.56 0.51 -17.53
N ALA A 185 4.93 0.59 -18.80
CA ALA A 185 5.54 1.77 -19.40
C ALA A 185 4.58 2.98 -19.38
N ILE A 186 3.31 2.80 -19.71
CA ILE A 186 2.30 3.89 -19.62
C ILE A 186 2.18 4.40 -18.18
N PHE A 187 2.12 3.51 -17.19
CA PHE A 187 2.07 3.92 -15.78
C PHE A 187 3.35 4.60 -15.31
N SER A 188 4.52 4.16 -15.78
CA SER A 188 5.81 4.77 -15.42
C SER A 188 6.01 6.18 -16.02
N LEU A 189 5.28 6.50 -17.10
CA LEU A 189 5.26 7.84 -17.71
C LEU A 189 4.32 8.82 -16.99
N MET A 190 3.51 8.32 -16.05
CA MET A 190 2.57 9.15 -15.33
C MET A 190 3.34 10.15 -14.43
N PRO A 191 3.11 11.45 -14.57
CA PRO A 191 3.82 12.45 -13.75
C PRO A 191 3.50 12.30 -12.27
N ASP A 192 4.52 12.49 -11.40
CA ASP A 192 4.39 12.41 -9.95
C ASP A 192 3.20 13.20 -9.37
N PRO A 193 2.86 14.42 -9.85
CA PRO A 193 1.71 15.15 -9.34
C PRO A 193 0.36 14.44 -9.56
N VAL A 194 0.23 13.69 -10.66
CA VAL A 194 -1.00 12.92 -10.96
C VAL A 194 -1.13 11.76 -9.99
N LEU A 195 -0.03 11.00 -9.81
CA LEU A 195 0.03 9.91 -8.84
C LEU A 195 -0.15 10.44 -7.41
N GLY A 196 0.54 11.56 -7.08
CA GLY A 196 0.47 12.16 -5.75
C GLY A 196 -0.94 12.58 -5.33
N GLY A 197 -1.70 13.18 -6.24
CA GLY A 197 -3.09 13.58 -5.96
C GLY A 197 -4.01 12.38 -5.67
N ALA A 198 -3.86 11.27 -6.39
CA ALA A 198 -4.62 10.06 -6.16
C ALA A 198 -4.17 9.31 -4.90
N THR A 199 -2.86 9.15 -4.70
CA THR A 199 -2.30 8.44 -3.55
C THR A 199 -2.59 9.15 -2.23
N LEU A 200 -2.60 10.47 -2.20
CA LEU A 200 -2.95 11.24 -1.01
C LEU A 200 -4.34 10.85 -0.48
N LEU A 201 -5.33 10.75 -1.37
CA LEU A 201 -6.67 10.32 -0.98
C LEU A 201 -6.70 8.84 -0.55
N MET A 202 -5.96 7.98 -1.26
CA MET A 202 -5.88 6.55 -0.91
C MET A 202 -5.28 6.37 0.49
N PHE A 203 -4.18 7.02 0.81
CA PHE A 203 -3.59 6.98 2.16
C PHE A 203 -4.52 7.57 3.21
N GLY A 204 -5.23 8.66 2.90
CA GLY A 204 -6.25 9.22 3.77
C GLY A 204 -7.38 8.22 4.09
N THR A 205 -7.83 7.44 3.10
CA THR A 205 -8.85 6.40 3.31
C THR A 205 -8.34 5.24 4.16
N VAL A 206 -7.08 4.83 3.99
CA VAL A 206 -6.43 3.81 4.82
C VAL A 206 -6.32 4.28 6.28
N ALA A 207 -5.87 5.51 6.50
CA ALA A 207 -5.80 6.10 7.83
C ALA A 207 -7.18 6.15 8.50
N ALA A 208 -8.21 6.57 7.77
CA ALA A 208 -9.59 6.58 8.25
C ALA A 208 -10.10 5.16 8.59
N ALA A 209 -9.76 4.15 7.78
CA ALA A 209 -10.08 2.77 8.05
C ALA A 209 -9.36 2.25 9.32
N GLY A 210 -8.09 2.57 9.50
CA GLY A 210 -7.32 2.25 10.70
C GLY A 210 -7.94 2.86 11.96
N ILE A 211 -8.30 4.14 11.93
CA ILE A 211 -9.01 4.81 13.04
C ILE A 211 -10.32 4.10 13.35
N ARG A 212 -11.07 3.73 12.33
CA ARG A 212 -12.35 3.02 12.51
C ARG A 212 -12.18 1.64 13.15
N ILE A 213 -11.14 0.88 12.76
CA ILE A 213 -10.83 -0.42 13.34
C ILE A 213 -10.48 -0.25 14.83
N VAL A 214 -9.59 0.68 15.15
CA VAL A 214 -9.20 0.97 16.54
C VAL A 214 -10.41 1.39 17.37
N SER A 215 -11.26 2.28 16.83
CA SER A 215 -12.46 2.79 17.53
C SER A 215 -13.60 1.76 17.64
N SER A 216 -13.51 0.61 16.97
CA SER A 216 -14.53 -0.46 17.06
C SER A 216 -14.39 -1.30 18.34
N GLN A 217 -13.30 -1.18 19.05
CA GLN A 217 -13.03 -1.87 20.31
C GLN A 217 -13.02 -0.85 21.47
N GLU A 218 -13.35 -1.31 22.65
CA GLU A 218 -13.21 -0.47 23.87
C GLU A 218 -11.73 -0.24 24.14
N ILE A 219 -11.32 1.04 24.09
CA ILE A 219 -9.95 1.44 24.31
C ILE A 219 -9.76 1.74 25.80
N GLY A 220 -9.24 0.76 26.54
CA GLY A 220 -8.89 0.92 27.94
C GLY A 220 -7.57 1.71 28.13
N ARG A 221 -7.14 1.84 29.39
CA ARG A 221 -5.91 2.56 29.74
C ARG A 221 -4.65 1.90 29.15
N LYS A 222 -4.61 0.58 29.10
CA LYS A 222 -3.49 -0.19 28.52
C LYS A 222 -3.38 0.06 27.02
N GLU A 223 -4.49 -0.10 26.32
CA GLU A 223 -4.58 0.08 24.87
C GLU A 223 -4.20 1.51 24.47
N THR A 224 -4.65 2.51 25.25
CA THR A 224 -4.27 3.92 25.04
C THR A 224 -2.77 4.13 25.16
N LEU A 225 -2.12 3.55 26.16
CA LEU A 225 -0.68 3.68 26.34
C LEU A 225 0.10 2.97 25.24
N VAL A 226 -0.33 1.78 24.84
CA VAL A 226 0.28 1.04 23.73
C VAL A 226 0.18 1.84 22.42
N LEU A 227 -1.00 2.36 22.11
CA LEU A 227 -1.21 3.21 20.93
C LEU A 227 -0.35 4.48 20.99
N ALA A 228 -0.33 5.17 22.11
CA ALA A 228 0.43 6.41 22.27
C ALA A 228 1.93 6.18 22.01
N VAL A 229 2.52 5.16 22.63
CA VAL A 229 3.96 4.90 22.50
C VAL A 229 4.30 4.39 21.09
N SER A 230 3.51 3.48 20.54
CA SER A 230 3.77 2.89 19.21
C SER A 230 3.61 3.91 18.08
N LEU A 231 2.57 4.73 18.13
CA LEU A 231 2.37 5.80 17.14
C LEU A 231 3.44 6.88 17.26
N SER A 232 3.82 7.28 18.49
CA SER A 232 4.86 8.30 18.71
C SER A 232 6.21 7.85 18.17
N LEU A 233 6.62 6.61 18.42
CA LEU A 233 7.90 6.11 17.91
C LEU A 233 7.85 5.82 16.42
N GLY A 234 6.76 5.25 15.91
CA GLY A 234 6.61 4.98 14.48
C GLY A 234 6.60 6.26 13.64
N LEU A 235 5.79 7.25 14.03
CA LEU A 235 5.76 8.55 13.37
C LEU A 235 7.06 9.35 13.59
N GLY A 236 7.66 9.24 14.76
CA GLY A 236 8.91 9.92 15.10
C GLY A 236 10.05 9.52 14.15
N VAL A 237 10.20 8.25 13.87
CA VAL A 237 11.22 7.74 12.93
C VAL A 237 10.93 8.16 11.49
N GLU A 238 9.65 8.15 11.08
CA GLU A 238 9.25 8.55 9.72
C GLU A 238 9.47 10.05 9.48
N LEU A 239 9.13 10.88 10.48
CA LEU A 239 9.26 12.34 10.38
C LEU A 239 10.70 12.83 10.61
N MET A 240 11.50 12.09 11.38
CA MET A 240 12.86 12.45 11.74
C MET A 240 13.82 11.27 11.50
N PRO A 241 14.06 10.86 10.24
CA PRO A 241 14.93 9.72 9.92
C PRO A 241 16.38 9.92 10.40
N ASP A 242 16.77 11.16 10.66
CA ASP A 242 18.09 11.54 11.13
C ASP A 242 18.43 10.99 12.54
N VAL A 243 17.42 10.66 13.33
CA VAL A 243 17.59 10.05 14.67
C VAL A 243 18.37 8.72 14.59
N LEU A 244 18.22 7.99 13.49
CA LEU A 244 18.88 6.71 13.29
C LEU A 244 20.24 6.79 12.59
N LYS A 245 20.72 7.97 12.19
CA LYS A 245 21.99 8.11 11.43
C LYS A 245 23.21 7.56 12.16
N GLN A 246 23.24 7.64 13.49
CA GLN A 246 24.34 7.15 14.33
C GLN A 246 24.14 5.70 14.79
N ALA A 247 23.00 5.08 14.48
CA ALA A 247 22.75 3.70 14.87
C ALA A 247 23.54 2.72 13.99
N PRO A 248 23.95 1.56 14.53
CA PRO A 248 24.52 0.47 13.73
C PRO A 248 23.62 0.10 12.55
N GLU A 249 24.20 -0.36 11.46
CA GLU A 249 23.49 -0.64 10.21
C GLU A 249 22.34 -1.63 10.39
N ALA A 250 22.54 -2.66 11.22
CA ALA A 250 21.50 -3.64 11.55
C ALA A 250 20.30 -2.99 12.26
N ILE A 251 20.52 -2.05 13.18
CA ILE A 251 19.42 -1.34 13.85
C ILE A 251 18.74 -0.39 12.87
N ARG A 252 19.53 0.33 12.08
CA ARG A 252 19.01 1.26 11.10
C ARG A 252 18.14 0.56 10.05
N SER A 253 18.53 -0.61 9.55
CA SER A 253 17.77 -1.36 8.56
C SER A 253 16.42 -1.85 9.11
N ILE A 254 16.33 -2.19 10.40
CA ILE A 254 15.08 -2.67 11.03
C ILE A 254 14.17 -1.49 11.38
N PHE A 255 14.71 -0.45 11.99
CA PHE A 255 13.92 0.66 12.55
C PHE A 255 13.79 1.87 11.61
N SER A 256 14.28 1.82 10.37
CA SER A 256 14.14 2.88 9.38
C SER A 256 12.70 3.08 8.89
N SER A 257 11.85 2.08 9.01
CA SER A 257 10.44 2.15 8.65
C SER A 257 9.58 2.47 9.89
N GLY A 258 8.73 3.49 9.77
CA GLY A 258 7.78 3.85 10.82
C GLY A 258 6.78 2.73 11.13
N ILE A 259 6.38 1.95 10.12
CA ILE A 259 5.49 0.79 10.29
C ILE A 259 6.19 -0.28 11.14
N THR A 260 7.43 -0.61 10.81
CA THR A 260 8.22 -1.61 11.55
C THR A 260 8.45 -1.17 12.98
N THR A 261 8.88 0.08 13.17
CA THR A 261 9.15 0.64 14.50
C THR A 261 7.88 0.71 15.35
N GLY A 262 6.79 1.21 14.79
CA GLY A 262 5.50 1.29 15.48
C GLY A 262 4.95 -0.10 15.81
N GLY A 263 5.00 -1.05 14.88
CA GLY A 263 4.53 -2.42 15.08
C GLY A 263 5.31 -3.18 16.16
N LEU A 264 6.65 -3.17 16.10
CA LEU A 264 7.49 -3.79 17.13
C LEU A 264 7.27 -3.13 18.50
N THR A 265 7.17 -1.81 18.51
CA THR A 265 6.90 -1.07 19.76
C THR A 265 5.55 -1.45 20.35
N ALA A 266 4.52 -1.61 19.52
CA ALA A 266 3.19 -2.02 19.97
C ALA A 266 3.22 -3.42 20.62
N ILE A 267 3.93 -4.36 20.00
CA ILE A 267 4.10 -5.71 20.55
C ILE A 267 4.79 -5.65 21.92
N VAL A 268 5.95 -5.00 21.97
CA VAL A 268 6.75 -4.89 23.20
C VAL A 268 5.96 -4.15 24.29
N ALA A 269 5.35 -3.01 23.94
CA ALA A 269 4.54 -2.25 24.87
C ALA A 269 3.36 -3.06 25.43
N ASN A 270 2.67 -3.83 24.57
CA ASN A 270 1.57 -4.68 25.01
C ASN A 270 2.00 -5.80 25.96
N MET A 271 3.23 -6.31 25.80
CA MET A 271 3.80 -7.32 26.72
C MET A 271 4.27 -6.73 28.06
N VAL A 272 4.84 -5.52 28.01
CA VAL A 272 5.46 -4.86 29.19
C VAL A 272 4.44 -4.07 30.02
N ILE A 273 3.52 -3.39 29.37
CA ILE A 273 2.51 -2.56 30.07
C ILE A 273 1.46 -3.47 30.71
N ARG A 274 1.60 -3.64 32.01
CA ARG A 274 0.60 -4.31 32.87
C ARG A 274 -0.15 -3.23 33.64
N VAL A 275 -1.34 -2.89 33.19
CA VAL A 275 -2.23 -2.01 33.97
C VAL A 275 -3.12 -2.92 34.85
N LYS A 276 -3.07 -2.71 36.16
CA LYS A 276 -4.01 -3.33 37.11
C LYS A 276 -5.33 -2.59 37.06
#